data_fb7066ff4a0481e7ed249c11e3e018d5
#
_entry.id   fb7066ff4a0481e7ed249c11e3e018d5
#
_cell.length_a   1.000
_cell.length_b   1.000
_cell.length_c   1.000
_cell.angle_alpha   90.00
_cell.angle_beta   90.00
_cell.angle_gamma   90.00
#
_symmetry.space_group_name_H-M   'P 1'
#
loop_
_entity.id
_entity.type
_entity.pdbx_description
1 polymer ?
#
loop_
_entity_poly.entity_id
_entity_poly.type
_entity_poly.pdbx_seq_one_letter_code
_entity_poly.pdbx_strand_id
1 'polypeptide(L)'
;MSEHATLVAHLVNTRRLSHPRAIRALSLTDRGIYTDRNENSYEDRPLTIGLSQTISAPHMHAMCLDLLAPCIPRRGGRVLDIGCGSGYLTAALMRLVRDDGEDGIVTTPDGVEGSEIVVGIDRLLPLVEMTRRHLAEDFPSGLPESFVKLIQTDGWLGYPVAAPFHAIHVGAAAESVPQPLLDQLAPNGRLIIPVGTAAQGLLVIDRDPNDQKKFHQRTVCGVRYVPLVKGLPSLLK
;
A
#
# COMPACT_ATOMS: atom_id res chain seq x y z
N MET A 1 13.08 -16.77 -17.60
CA MET A 1 12.18 -15.79 -16.93
C MET A 1 12.27 -16.10 -15.45
N SER A 2 12.44 -15.10 -14.57
CA SER A 2 12.44 -15.34 -13.13
C SER A 2 11.03 -15.72 -12.64
N GLU A 3 10.93 -16.38 -11.48
CA GLU A 3 9.64 -16.76 -10.88
C GLU A 3 8.77 -15.52 -10.63
N HIS A 4 9.39 -14.41 -10.19
CA HIS A 4 8.73 -13.13 -10.04
C HIS A 4 8.11 -12.63 -11.37
N ALA A 5 8.88 -12.64 -12.46
CA ALA A 5 8.38 -12.24 -13.77
C ALA A 5 7.25 -13.16 -14.27
N THR A 6 7.32 -14.46 -13.95
CA THR A 6 6.25 -15.43 -14.27
C THR A 6 4.96 -15.11 -13.50
N LEU A 7 5.07 -14.77 -12.20
CA LEU A 7 3.93 -14.35 -11.38
C LEU A 7 3.28 -13.09 -11.95
N VAL A 8 4.08 -12.06 -12.26
CA VAL A 8 3.52 -10.80 -12.82
C VAL A 8 2.85 -11.05 -14.16
N ALA A 9 3.47 -11.83 -15.06
CA ALA A 9 2.87 -12.21 -16.34
C ALA A 9 1.54 -12.97 -16.15
N HIS A 10 1.45 -13.87 -15.17
CA HIS A 10 0.20 -14.55 -14.82
C HIS A 10 -0.89 -13.57 -14.39
N LEU A 11 -0.57 -12.60 -13.51
CA LEU A 11 -1.54 -11.60 -13.05
C LEU A 11 -2.06 -10.73 -14.21
N VAL A 12 -1.19 -10.36 -15.16
CA VAL A 12 -1.57 -9.61 -16.36
C VAL A 12 -2.46 -10.46 -17.27
N ASN A 13 -2.04 -11.68 -17.58
CA ASN A 13 -2.77 -12.58 -18.48
C ASN A 13 -4.16 -12.98 -17.94
N THR A 14 -4.31 -13.06 -16.63
CA THR A 14 -5.58 -13.33 -15.94
C THR A 14 -6.41 -12.08 -15.68
N ARG A 15 -5.98 -10.92 -16.18
CA ARG A 15 -6.62 -9.60 -16.00
C ARG A 15 -6.81 -9.19 -14.53
N ARG A 16 -5.94 -9.66 -13.66
CA ARG A 16 -5.89 -9.26 -12.25
C ARG A 16 -5.01 -8.03 -12.02
N LEU A 17 -4.22 -7.68 -13.04
CA LEU A 17 -3.36 -6.51 -13.11
C LEU A 17 -3.45 -5.96 -14.54
N SER A 18 -3.87 -4.71 -14.68
CA SER A 18 -4.19 -4.14 -16.00
C SER A 18 -3.66 -2.72 -16.21
N HIS A 19 -3.55 -1.92 -15.15
CA HIS A 19 -3.10 -0.55 -15.27
C HIS A 19 -1.58 -0.49 -15.53
N PRO A 20 -1.10 0.20 -16.61
CA PRO A 20 0.31 0.16 -17.01
C PRO A 20 1.30 0.53 -15.90
N ARG A 21 1.00 1.59 -15.12
CA ARG A 21 1.82 2.02 -13.98
C ARG A 21 1.86 0.97 -12.87
N ALA A 22 0.74 0.30 -12.59
CA ALA A 22 0.67 -0.75 -11.60
C ALA A 22 1.44 -2.01 -12.05
N ILE A 23 1.35 -2.38 -13.34
CA ILE A 23 2.16 -3.45 -13.95
C ILE A 23 3.65 -3.14 -13.75
N ARG A 24 4.09 -1.95 -14.14
CA ARG A 24 5.49 -1.53 -14.00
C ARG A 24 5.95 -1.55 -12.53
N ALA A 25 5.17 -0.96 -11.62
CA ALA A 25 5.49 -0.93 -10.20
C ALA A 25 5.66 -2.34 -9.63
N LEU A 26 4.72 -3.23 -9.94
CA LEU A 26 4.77 -4.61 -9.46
C LEU A 26 5.91 -5.42 -10.10
N SER A 27 6.19 -5.20 -11.39
CA SER A 27 7.31 -5.86 -12.09
C SER A 27 8.67 -5.52 -11.51
N LEU A 28 8.81 -4.33 -10.93
CA LEU A 28 10.04 -3.86 -10.29
C LEU A 28 10.12 -4.21 -8.80
N THR A 29 9.06 -4.75 -8.19
CA THR A 29 9.00 -5.09 -6.78
C THR A 29 9.05 -6.60 -6.60
N ASP A 30 10.23 -7.14 -6.36
CA ASP A 30 10.40 -8.59 -6.19
C ASP A 30 9.79 -9.05 -4.86
N ARG A 31 8.68 -9.82 -4.95
CA ARG A 31 7.96 -10.33 -3.78
C ARG A 31 8.85 -11.21 -2.88
N GLY A 32 9.84 -11.90 -3.45
CA GLY A 32 10.76 -12.75 -2.69
C GLY A 32 11.47 -12.00 -1.56
N ILE A 33 11.84 -10.75 -1.77
CA ILE A 33 12.48 -9.89 -0.74
C ILE A 33 11.56 -9.74 0.48
N TYR A 34 10.27 -9.56 0.25
CA TYR A 34 9.25 -9.25 1.27
C TYR A 34 8.64 -10.50 1.93
N THR A 35 9.13 -11.67 1.60
CA THR A 35 8.75 -12.96 2.15
C THR A 35 9.95 -13.74 2.66
N ASP A 36 11.07 -13.04 2.93
CA ASP A 36 12.35 -13.63 3.34
C ASP A 36 12.77 -14.81 2.41
N ARG A 37 12.50 -14.67 1.09
CA ARG A 37 12.79 -15.65 0.02
C ARG A 37 12.22 -17.04 0.31
N ASN A 38 11.02 -17.08 0.90
CA ASN A 38 10.29 -18.32 1.12
C ASN A 38 10.07 -19.07 -0.21
N GLU A 39 10.15 -20.39 -0.21
CA GLU A 39 9.95 -21.22 -1.41
C GLU A 39 8.62 -20.97 -2.13
N ASN A 40 7.59 -20.52 -1.41
CA ASN A 40 6.26 -20.22 -1.95
C ASN A 40 6.05 -18.73 -2.25
N SER A 41 7.12 -17.92 -2.27
CA SER A 41 7.06 -16.46 -2.43
C SER A 41 6.25 -15.99 -3.64
N TYR A 42 6.28 -16.77 -4.70
CA TYR A 42 5.65 -16.43 -5.99
C TYR A 42 4.34 -17.15 -6.26
N GLU A 43 3.84 -17.93 -5.31
CA GLU A 43 2.49 -18.50 -5.40
C GLU A 43 1.41 -17.43 -5.15
N ASP A 44 0.30 -17.50 -5.91
CA ASP A 44 -0.81 -16.54 -5.77
C ASP A 44 -1.70 -16.85 -4.55
N ARG A 45 -1.09 -16.82 -3.37
CA ARG A 45 -1.73 -17.02 -2.07
C ARG A 45 -1.12 -16.14 -0.97
N PRO A 46 -1.84 -15.90 0.15
CA PRO A 46 -1.26 -15.26 1.33
C PRO A 46 -0.16 -16.13 1.94
N LEU A 47 0.85 -15.49 2.52
CA LEU A 47 1.90 -16.15 3.30
C LEU A 47 2.01 -15.51 4.68
N THR A 48 2.43 -16.30 5.68
CA THR A 48 2.72 -15.78 7.01
C THR A 48 4.01 -14.97 7.01
N ILE A 49 4.02 -13.84 7.71
CA ILE A 49 5.20 -12.98 7.91
C ILE A 49 5.58 -12.86 9.38
N GLY A 50 5.13 -13.78 10.21
CA GLY A 50 5.33 -13.75 11.67
C GLY A 50 4.27 -12.91 12.39
N LEU A 51 4.34 -12.90 13.73
CA LEU A 51 3.47 -12.11 14.62
C LEU A 51 1.96 -12.29 14.35
N SER A 52 1.57 -13.48 13.89
CA SER A 52 0.20 -13.79 13.44
C SER A 52 -0.31 -12.86 12.32
N GLN A 53 0.60 -12.31 11.53
CA GLN A 53 0.28 -11.48 10.38
C GLN A 53 0.62 -12.18 9.07
N THR A 54 0.05 -11.68 7.98
CA THR A 54 0.23 -12.25 6.64
C THR A 54 0.51 -11.16 5.62
N ILE A 55 1.35 -11.48 4.63
CA ILE A 55 1.39 -10.75 3.37
C ILE A 55 0.22 -11.23 2.51
N SER A 56 -0.58 -10.34 1.98
CA SER A 56 -1.74 -10.69 1.13
C SER A 56 -1.32 -11.43 -0.14
N ALA A 57 -2.25 -12.15 -0.75
CA ALA A 57 -2.03 -12.82 -2.02
C ALA A 57 -1.63 -11.81 -3.12
N PRO A 58 -0.76 -12.19 -4.07
CA PRO A 58 -0.34 -11.32 -5.18
C PRO A 58 -1.49 -10.66 -5.94
N HIS A 59 -2.55 -11.39 -6.26
CA HIS A 59 -3.72 -10.83 -6.95
C HIS A 59 -4.43 -9.72 -6.15
N MET A 60 -4.40 -9.76 -4.82
CA MET A 60 -4.99 -8.71 -3.98
C MET A 60 -4.17 -7.43 -4.04
N HIS A 61 -2.84 -7.53 -3.98
CA HIS A 61 -1.95 -6.39 -4.16
C HIS A 61 -2.07 -5.79 -5.56
N ALA A 62 -2.12 -6.65 -6.59
CA ALA A 62 -2.35 -6.23 -7.98
C ALA A 62 -3.65 -5.44 -8.12
N MET A 63 -4.76 -5.97 -7.59
CA MET A 63 -6.06 -5.30 -7.60
C MET A 63 -6.01 -3.95 -6.87
N CYS A 64 -5.40 -3.88 -5.69
CA CYS A 64 -5.28 -2.61 -4.95
C CYS A 64 -4.45 -1.58 -5.73
N LEU A 65 -3.33 -1.99 -6.36
CA LEU A 65 -2.51 -1.10 -7.19
C LEU A 65 -3.27 -0.60 -8.42
N ASP A 66 -3.99 -1.48 -9.12
CA ASP A 66 -4.82 -1.11 -10.28
C ASP A 66 -5.89 -0.07 -9.90
N LEU A 67 -6.51 -0.27 -8.75
CA LEU A 67 -7.54 0.64 -8.26
C LEU A 67 -6.95 1.99 -7.80
N LEU A 68 -5.75 2.03 -7.22
CA LEU A 68 -5.13 3.25 -6.69
C LEU A 68 -4.39 4.05 -7.77
N ALA A 69 -3.80 3.39 -8.76
CA ALA A 69 -2.95 4.03 -9.78
C ALA A 69 -3.59 5.24 -10.48
N PRO A 70 -4.90 5.23 -10.83
CA PRO A 70 -5.55 6.38 -11.47
C PRO A 70 -5.65 7.64 -10.59
N CYS A 71 -5.65 7.48 -9.26
CA CYS A 71 -5.84 8.58 -8.30
C CYS A 71 -4.53 9.22 -7.86
N ILE A 72 -3.39 8.55 -8.12
CA ILE A 72 -2.07 9.05 -7.75
C ILE A 72 -1.51 9.88 -8.91
N PRO A 73 -1.30 11.18 -8.72
CA PRO A 73 -0.70 12.02 -9.76
C PRO A 73 0.73 11.57 -10.05
N ARG A 74 1.21 11.82 -11.28
CA ARG A 74 2.58 11.45 -11.69
C ARG A 74 3.66 12.24 -10.96
N ARG A 75 3.32 13.41 -10.42
CA ARG A 75 4.19 14.26 -9.61
C ARG A 75 3.44 14.72 -8.37
N GLY A 76 4.12 14.82 -7.25
CA GLY A 76 3.52 15.25 -5.98
C GLY A 76 2.57 14.22 -5.37
N GLY A 77 2.66 12.95 -5.75
CA GLY A 77 1.82 11.88 -5.21
C GLY A 77 2.06 11.67 -3.71
N ARG A 78 0.98 11.63 -2.92
CA ARG A 78 1.00 11.39 -1.47
C ARG A 78 0.16 10.16 -1.16
N VAL A 79 0.77 9.15 -0.55
CA VAL A 79 0.15 7.84 -0.33
C VAL A 79 0.34 7.39 1.11
N LEU A 80 -0.70 6.81 1.70
CA LEU A 80 -0.68 6.17 3.01
C LEU A 80 -0.99 4.68 2.87
N ASP A 81 -0.09 3.83 3.39
CA ASP A 81 -0.25 2.39 3.47
C ASP A 81 -0.39 1.98 4.95
N ILE A 82 -1.59 1.57 5.34
CA ILE A 82 -1.95 1.20 6.72
C ILE A 82 -1.90 -0.33 6.86
N GLY A 83 -1.07 -0.79 7.80
CA GLY A 83 -0.72 -2.20 7.92
C GLY A 83 0.33 -2.57 6.88
N CYS A 84 1.46 -1.84 6.87
CA CYS A 84 2.53 -2.03 5.87
C CYS A 84 3.17 -3.42 5.93
N GLY A 85 3.06 -4.12 7.06
CA GLY A 85 3.45 -5.53 7.23
C GLY A 85 4.91 -5.78 6.89
N SER A 86 5.17 -6.53 5.80
CA SER A 86 6.53 -6.77 5.29
C SER A 86 7.04 -5.68 4.36
N GLY A 87 6.19 -4.72 3.94
CA GLY A 87 6.57 -3.59 3.09
C GLY A 87 6.36 -3.80 1.59
N TYR A 88 5.85 -4.95 1.15
CA TYR A 88 5.70 -5.26 -0.28
C TYR A 88 4.83 -4.24 -1.03
N LEU A 89 3.64 -3.96 -0.51
CA LEU A 89 2.76 -2.98 -1.15
C LEU A 89 3.30 -1.56 -0.99
N THR A 90 3.89 -1.23 0.16
CA THR A 90 4.57 0.06 0.37
C THR A 90 5.62 0.31 -0.71
N ALA A 91 6.48 -0.67 -1.02
CA ALA A 91 7.49 -0.57 -2.08
C ALA A 91 6.89 -0.40 -3.48
N ALA A 92 5.84 -1.16 -3.79
CA ALA A 92 5.12 -1.02 -5.06
C ALA A 92 4.46 0.37 -5.19
N LEU A 93 3.87 0.90 -4.12
CA LEU A 93 3.30 2.25 -4.07
C LEU A 93 4.39 3.33 -4.24
N MET A 94 5.58 3.13 -3.67
CA MET A 94 6.72 4.02 -3.86
C MET A 94 7.11 4.11 -5.35
N ARG A 95 7.19 2.97 -6.04
CA ARG A 95 7.46 2.91 -7.49
C ARG A 95 6.33 3.54 -8.30
N LEU A 96 5.07 3.34 -7.87
CA LEU A 96 3.91 3.93 -8.52
C LEU A 96 3.89 5.47 -8.43
N VAL A 97 4.27 6.03 -7.27
CA VAL A 97 4.36 7.49 -7.04
C VAL A 97 5.47 8.11 -7.87
N ARG A 98 6.57 7.37 -8.10
CA ARG A 98 7.74 7.85 -8.85
C ARG A 98 7.77 7.40 -10.31
N ASP A 99 6.68 6.88 -10.84
CA ASP A 99 6.60 6.46 -12.24
C ASP A 99 6.45 7.69 -13.16
N ASP A 100 7.57 8.19 -13.67
CA ASP A 100 7.65 9.29 -14.64
C ASP A 100 7.51 8.84 -16.11
N GLY A 101 7.32 7.55 -16.35
CA GLY A 101 6.92 6.99 -17.66
C GLY A 101 8.06 6.56 -18.58
N GLU A 102 9.32 6.92 -18.32
CA GLU A 102 10.47 6.50 -19.13
C GLU A 102 11.66 6.07 -18.23
N ASP A 103 12.27 4.95 -18.58
CA ASP A 103 13.62 4.49 -18.22
C ASP A 103 13.99 4.17 -16.76
N GLY A 104 13.05 4.05 -15.84
CA GLY A 104 13.34 3.45 -14.52
C GLY A 104 14.29 4.24 -13.61
N ILE A 105 14.71 5.42 -14.00
CA ILE A 105 15.51 6.32 -13.19
C ILE A 105 14.55 7.16 -12.36
N VAL A 106 14.57 6.93 -11.06
CA VAL A 106 13.93 7.79 -10.09
C VAL A 106 14.71 9.11 -10.05
N THR A 107 14.39 10.01 -10.98
CA THR A 107 14.87 11.38 -10.88
C THR A 107 14.01 12.10 -9.85
N THR A 108 14.63 12.59 -8.79
CA THR A 108 13.99 13.63 -7.99
C THR A 108 13.64 14.78 -8.94
N PRO A 109 12.37 15.21 -8.99
CA PRO A 109 12.04 16.41 -9.76
C PRO A 109 12.88 17.56 -9.24
N ASP A 110 13.54 18.27 -10.14
CA ASP A 110 14.31 19.46 -9.82
C ASP A 110 13.48 20.41 -8.96
N GLY A 111 13.89 20.63 -7.73
CA GLY A 111 13.65 21.84 -6.97
C GLY A 111 12.39 21.93 -6.11
N VAL A 112 11.56 20.91 -5.95
CA VAL A 112 10.49 20.95 -4.93
C VAL A 112 10.70 19.83 -3.91
N GLU A 113 11.52 20.11 -2.91
CA GLU A 113 11.62 19.26 -1.72
C GLU A 113 10.23 19.09 -1.09
N GLY A 114 9.78 17.84 -0.97
CA GLY A 114 8.73 17.48 -0.01
C GLY A 114 7.30 17.36 -0.52
N SER A 115 7.04 17.33 -1.84
CA SER A 115 5.67 17.15 -2.33
C SER A 115 5.23 15.69 -2.43
N GLU A 116 6.14 14.78 -2.74
CA GLU A 116 5.89 13.35 -2.87
C GLU A 116 6.22 12.61 -1.58
N ILE A 117 5.30 11.79 -1.08
CA ILE A 117 5.56 11.00 0.11
C ILE A 117 4.76 9.70 0.11
N VAL A 118 5.41 8.63 0.53
CA VAL A 118 4.76 7.37 0.89
C VAL A 118 4.95 7.16 2.39
N VAL A 119 3.84 7.03 3.09
CA VAL A 119 3.83 6.75 4.53
C VAL A 119 3.34 5.33 4.73
N GLY A 120 4.21 4.46 5.26
CA GLY A 120 3.86 3.12 5.72
C GLY A 120 3.67 3.13 7.23
N ILE A 121 2.52 2.68 7.70
CA ILE A 121 2.27 2.58 9.14
C ILE A 121 1.88 1.16 9.53
N ASP A 122 2.31 0.75 10.71
CA ASP A 122 1.86 -0.47 11.37
C ASP A 122 1.76 -0.25 12.87
N ARG A 123 0.86 -1.02 13.53
CA ARG A 123 0.75 -0.97 14.99
C ARG A 123 1.85 -1.76 15.70
N LEU A 124 2.49 -2.69 14.99
CA LEU A 124 3.55 -3.56 15.50
C LEU A 124 4.92 -3.04 15.07
N LEU A 125 5.70 -2.53 16.02
CA LEU A 125 7.05 -2.01 15.74
C LEU A 125 7.93 -3.03 14.99
N PRO A 126 7.95 -4.33 15.34
CA PRO A 126 8.76 -5.30 14.60
C PRO A 126 8.39 -5.41 13.11
N LEU A 127 7.15 -5.13 12.70
CA LEU A 127 6.76 -5.08 11.28
C LEU A 127 7.25 -3.80 10.61
N VAL A 128 7.22 -2.67 11.30
CA VAL A 128 7.82 -1.42 10.80
C VAL A 128 9.32 -1.61 10.54
N GLU A 129 10.04 -2.27 11.45
CA GLU A 129 11.45 -2.58 11.29
C GLU A 129 11.71 -3.63 10.19
N MET A 130 10.82 -4.62 10.04
CA MET A 130 10.85 -5.56 8.93
C MET A 130 10.70 -4.84 7.59
N THR A 131 9.71 -3.94 7.47
CA THR A 131 9.54 -3.10 6.27
C THR A 131 10.81 -2.30 5.98
N ARG A 132 11.42 -1.68 6.98
CA ARG A 132 12.66 -0.89 6.81
C ARG A 132 13.80 -1.74 6.27
N ARG A 133 13.99 -2.95 6.80
CA ARG A 133 15.02 -3.89 6.35
C ARG A 133 14.79 -4.31 4.89
N HIS A 134 13.56 -4.69 4.53
CA HIS A 134 13.24 -5.11 3.16
C HIS A 134 13.38 -3.97 2.16
N LEU A 135 12.96 -2.75 2.52
CA LEU A 135 13.16 -1.58 1.66
C LEU A 135 14.64 -1.26 1.46
N ALA A 136 15.48 -1.42 2.49
CA ALA A 136 16.93 -1.22 2.35
C ALA A 136 17.56 -2.26 1.40
N GLU A 137 17.06 -3.49 1.38
CA GLU A 137 17.49 -4.52 0.42
C GLU A 137 17.01 -4.22 -1.01
N ASP A 138 15.74 -3.82 -1.16
CA ASP A 138 15.11 -3.57 -2.46
C ASP A 138 15.55 -2.25 -3.13
N PHE A 139 16.06 -1.30 -2.33
CA PHE A 139 16.56 0.00 -2.77
C PHE A 139 17.98 0.24 -2.26
N PRO A 140 18.98 -0.51 -2.77
CA PRO A 140 20.35 -0.47 -2.24
C PRO A 140 21.06 0.88 -2.41
N SER A 141 20.63 1.71 -3.35
CA SER A 141 21.12 3.09 -3.50
C SER A 141 20.60 4.04 -2.44
N GLY A 142 19.75 3.55 -1.53
CA GLY A 142 19.08 4.34 -0.51
C GLY A 142 17.82 5.04 -1.02
N LEU A 143 17.02 5.49 -0.06
CA LEU A 143 15.81 6.27 -0.29
C LEU A 143 15.93 7.58 0.47
N PRO A 144 15.57 8.73 -0.13
CA PRO A 144 15.50 9.98 0.61
C PRO A 144 14.52 9.85 1.79
N GLU A 145 14.91 10.27 2.98
CA GLU A 145 14.05 10.25 4.18
C GLU A 145 12.79 11.11 3.99
N SER A 146 12.87 12.13 3.13
CA SER A 146 11.72 12.96 2.77
C SER A 146 10.66 12.21 1.97
N PHE A 147 11.05 11.12 1.27
CA PHE A 147 10.16 10.39 0.37
C PHE A 147 9.39 9.25 1.05
N VAL A 148 10.00 8.53 1.99
CA VAL A 148 9.34 7.43 2.70
C VAL A 148 9.41 7.63 4.21
N LYS A 149 8.26 7.46 4.87
CA LYS A 149 8.16 7.45 6.34
C LYS A 149 7.57 6.14 6.80
N LEU A 150 8.27 5.48 7.73
CA LEU A 150 7.82 4.24 8.34
C LEU A 150 7.60 4.49 9.83
N ILE A 151 6.37 4.32 10.29
CA ILE A 151 5.96 4.79 11.61
C ILE A 151 5.12 3.74 12.32
N GLN A 152 5.45 3.48 13.59
CA GLN A 152 4.56 2.74 14.47
C GLN A 152 3.44 3.66 14.95
N THR A 153 2.20 3.38 14.55
CA THR A 153 1.03 4.14 15.01
C THR A 153 -0.27 3.35 14.86
N ASP A 154 -1.36 3.89 15.42
CA ASP A 154 -2.70 3.31 15.28
C ASP A 154 -3.27 3.58 13.88
N GLY A 155 -3.52 2.52 13.12
CA GLY A 155 -4.07 2.60 11.77
C GLY A 155 -5.47 3.23 11.69
N TRP A 156 -6.25 3.20 12.78
CA TRP A 156 -7.55 3.87 12.84
C TRP A 156 -7.46 5.38 12.74
N LEU A 157 -6.34 5.96 13.16
CA LEU A 157 -6.09 7.40 13.15
C LEU A 157 -5.43 7.87 11.86
N GLY A 158 -4.89 6.96 11.04
CA GLY A 158 -4.09 7.32 9.88
C GLY A 158 -2.81 8.07 10.26
N TYR A 159 -2.44 9.04 9.40
CA TYR A 159 -1.27 9.89 9.65
C TYR A 159 -1.53 11.34 9.20
N PRO A 160 -2.26 12.13 10.00
CA PRO A 160 -2.72 13.47 9.63
C PRO A 160 -1.58 14.47 9.35
N VAL A 161 -0.39 14.26 9.93
CA VAL A 161 0.78 15.13 9.74
C VAL A 161 1.22 15.21 8.27
N ALA A 162 0.99 14.13 7.49
CA ALA A 162 1.33 14.08 6.07
C ALA A 162 0.11 14.17 5.14
N ALA A 163 -1.09 14.41 5.66
CA ALA A 163 -2.30 14.60 4.85
C ALA A 163 -2.23 15.92 4.04
N PRO A 164 -3.03 16.07 2.97
CA PRO A 164 -3.96 15.09 2.43
C PRO A 164 -3.28 14.05 1.54
N PHE A 165 -3.90 12.84 1.44
CA PHE A 165 -3.40 11.73 0.62
C PHE A 165 -4.25 11.53 -0.63
N HIS A 166 -3.61 11.31 -1.77
CA HIS A 166 -4.27 10.94 -3.02
C HIS A 166 -4.74 9.48 -3.02
N ALA A 167 -4.02 8.63 -2.28
CA ALA A 167 -4.36 7.22 -2.11
C ALA A 167 -4.12 6.80 -0.66
N ILE A 168 -5.09 6.07 -0.09
CA ILE A 168 -4.96 5.40 1.21
C ILE A 168 -5.31 3.93 0.98
N HIS A 169 -4.39 3.04 1.33
CA HIS A 169 -4.62 1.60 1.39
C HIS A 169 -4.68 1.14 2.83
N VAL A 170 -5.60 0.21 3.13
CA VAL A 170 -5.69 -0.42 4.45
C VAL A 170 -5.58 -1.93 4.28
N GLY A 171 -4.48 -2.49 4.80
CA GLY A 171 -4.14 -3.93 4.74
C GLY A 171 -4.79 -4.78 5.84
N ALA A 172 -5.79 -4.26 6.54
CA ALA A 172 -6.51 -4.94 7.61
C ALA A 172 -8.00 -4.56 7.60
N ALA A 173 -8.89 -5.43 8.07
CA ALA A 173 -10.33 -5.21 8.04
C ALA A 173 -10.81 -4.37 9.23
N ALA A 174 -11.46 -3.25 8.97
CA ALA A 174 -12.12 -2.44 9.97
C ALA A 174 -13.59 -2.88 10.16
N GLU A 175 -14.13 -2.73 11.36
CA GLU A 175 -15.56 -2.98 11.61
C GLU A 175 -16.46 -1.99 10.85
N SER A 176 -15.99 -0.75 10.72
CA SER A 176 -16.61 0.33 9.96
C SER A 176 -15.52 1.24 9.38
N VAL A 177 -15.85 2.06 8.40
CA VAL A 177 -14.89 3.01 7.81
C VAL A 177 -14.48 4.05 8.85
N PRO A 178 -13.18 4.17 9.19
CA PRO A 178 -12.72 5.19 10.14
C PRO A 178 -12.85 6.60 9.56
N GLN A 179 -13.58 7.47 10.23
CA GLN A 179 -13.74 8.87 9.78
C GLN A 179 -12.39 9.61 9.61
N PRO A 180 -11.37 9.42 10.50
CA PRO A 180 -10.07 10.06 10.32
C PRO A 180 -9.40 9.75 8.98
N LEU A 181 -9.66 8.57 8.37
CA LEU A 181 -9.09 8.23 7.08
C LEU A 181 -9.79 8.98 5.92
N LEU A 182 -11.10 9.17 6.03
CA LEU A 182 -11.86 9.98 5.07
C LEU A 182 -11.43 11.44 5.11
N ASP A 183 -11.20 11.98 6.30
CA ASP A 183 -10.77 13.37 6.49
C ASP A 183 -9.38 13.65 5.90
N GLN A 184 -8.55 12.61 5.81
CA GLN A 184 -7.19 12.68 5.26
C GLN A 184 -7.11 12.48 3.74
N LEU A 185 -8.22 12.21 3.04
CA LEU A 185 -8.21 12.10 1.59
C LEU A 185 -8.09 13.47 0.91
N ALA A 186 -7.27 13.56 -0.12
CA ALA A 186 -7.25 14.68 -1.04
C ALA A 186 -8.54 14.75 -1.88
N PRO A 187 -8.91 15.89 -2.47
CA PRO A 187 -9.91 15.93 -3.55
C PRO A 187 -9.53 14.92 -4.64
N ASN A 188 -10.49 14.16 -5.17
CA ASN A 188 -10.27 12.99 -6.05
C ASN A 188 -9.44 11.85 -5.42
N GLY A 189 -9.12 11.92 -4.14
CA GLY A 189 -8.38 10.87 -3.44
C GLY A 189 -9.23 9.62 -3.25
N ARG A 190 -8.57 8.48 -3.15
CA ARG A 190 -9.19 7.15 -3.01
C ARG A 190 -8.70 6.42 -1.77
N LEU A 191 -9.64 5.91 -0.99
CA LEU A 191 -9.40 4.96 0.09
C LEU A 191 -9.83 3.57 -0.38
N ILE A 192 -8.96 2.57 -0.18
CA ILE A 192 -9.28 1.14 -0.30
C ILE A 192 -9.17 0.52 1.08
N ILE A 193 -10.26 -0.08 1.54
CA ILE A 193 -10.35 -0.64 2.89
C ILE A 193 -11.25 -1.89 2.92
N PRO A 194 -10.79 -2.99 3.52
CA PRO A 194 -11.68 -4.10 3.89
C PRO A 194 -12.57 -3.68 5.07
N VAL A 195 -13.88 -3.89 4.94
CA VAL A 195 -14.85 -3.56 6.01
C VAL A 195 -15.72 -4.75 6.31
N GLY A 196 -15.92 -5.01 7.59
CA GLY A 196 -16.74 -6.10 8.12
C GLY A 196 -15.99 -6.95 9.15
N THR A 197 -16.72 -7.83 9.81
CA THR A 197 -16.20 -8.76 10.82
C THR A 197 -16.23 -10.20 10.31
N ALA A 198 -17.38 -10.86 10.33
CA ALA A 198 -17.55 -12.24 9.84
C ALA A 198 -17.59 -12.30 8.30
N ALA A 199 -18.28 -11.35 7.66
CA ALA A 199 -18.28 -11.13 6.22
C ALA A 199 -17.62 -9.78 5.95
N GLN A 200 -16.56 -9.78 5.13
CA GLN A 200 -15.80 -8.59 4.80
C GLN A 200 -15.94 -8.26 3.31
N GLY A 201 -16.17 -6.99 3.00
CA GLY A 201 -16.15 -6.45 1.65
C GLY A 201 -14.98 -5.50 1.46
N LEU A 202 -14.29 -5.59 0.34
CA LEU A 202 -13.30 -4.59 -0.06
C LEU A 202 -14.02 -3.37 -0.60
N LEU A 203 -13.97 -2.26 0.12
CA LEU A 203 -14.57 -1.00 -0.28
C LEU A 203 -13.56 -0.13 -1.00
N VAL A 204 -14.04 0.55 -2.03
CA VAL A 204 -13.38 1.70 -2.66
C VAL A 204 -14.23 2.93 -2.34
N ILE A 205 -13.60 3.94 -1.79
CA ILE A 205 -14.24 5.21 -1.40
C ILE A 205 -13.48 6.35 -2.05
N ASP A 206 -14.16 7.09 -2.91
CA ASP A 206 -13.62 8.26 -3.60
C ASP A 206 -14.15 9.54 -2.99
N ARG A 207 -13.26 10.49 -2.69
CA ARG A 207 -13.68 11.83 -2.27
C ARG A 207 -14.06 12.66 -3.49
N ASP A 208 -15.22 13.30 -3.44
CA ASP A 208 -15.69 14.17 -4.51
C ASP A 208 -14.72 15.36 -4.71
N PRO A 209 -14.36 15.71 -5.96
CA PRO A 209 -13.43 16.80 -6.23
C PRO A 209 -13.97 18.17 -5.87
N ASN A 210 -15.29 18.35 -5.95
CA ASN A 210 -15.95 19.65 -5.82
C ASN A 210 -16.62 19.84 -4.46
N ASP A 211 -16.90 18.74 -3.75
CA ASP A 211 -17.51 18.73 -2.43
C ASP A 211 -16.70 17.85 -1.46
N GLN A 212 -15.90 18.50 -0.64
CA GLN A 212 -15.02 17.81 0.32
C GLN A 212 -15.76 17.00 1.40
N LYS A 213 -17.05 17.17 1.54
CA LYS A 213 -17.88 16.41 2.49
C LYS A 213 -18.57 15.21 1.84
N LYS A 214 -18.48 15.09 0.51
CA LYS A 214 -19.14 14.04 -0.25
C LYS A 214 -18.15 12.94 -0.63
N PHE A 215 -18.59 11.70 -0.44
CA PHE A 215 -17.84 10.49 -0.76
C PHE A 215 -18.71 9.55 -1.60
N HIS A 216 -18.10 8.89 -2.57
CA HIS A 216 -18.72 7.86 -3.38
C HIS A 216 -18.10 6.53 -3.02
N GLN A 217 -18.89 5.57 -2.55
CA GLN A 217 -18.38 4.26 -2.19
C GLN A 217 -18.98 3.14 -3.03
N ARG A 218 -18.20 2.08 -3.24
CA ARG A 218 -18.64 0.83 -3.84
C ARG A 218 -17.88 -0.34 -3.26
N THR A 219 -18.54 -1.51 -3.21
CA THR A 219 -17.88 -2.78 -2.88
C THR A 219 -17.31 -3.39 -4.14
N VAL A 220 -16.05 -3.85 -4.08
CA VAL A 220 -15.35 -4.49 -5.20
C VAL A 220 -15.60 -6.00 -5.19
N CYS A 221 -15.32 -6.64 -4.06
CA CYS A 221 -15.45 -8.09 -3.87
C CYS A 221 -15.51 -8.44 -2.38
N GLY A 222 -15.89 -9.68 -2.08
CA GLY A 222 -15.72 -10.28 -0.76
C GLY A 222 -14.25 -10.60 -0.51
N VAL A 223 -13.79 -10.39 0.73
CA VAL A 223 -12.38 -10.60 1.12
C VAL A 223 -12.27 -11.20 2.50
N ARG A 224 -11.05 -11.60 2.88
CA ARG A 224 -10.73 -12.05 4.24
C ARG A 224 -9.37 -11.49 4.66
N TYR A 225 -9.40 -10.54 5.58
CA TYR A 225 -8.24 -9.88 6.14
C TYR A 225 -8.17 -10.07 7.65
N VAL A 226 -6.98 -9.91 8.21
CA VAL A 226 -6.79 -9.75 9.66
C VAL A 226 -7.50 -8.49 10.15
N PRO A 227 -7.95 -8.44 11.42
CA PRO A 227 -8.66 -7.26 11.93
C PRO A 227 -7.73 -6.04 12.05
N LEU A 228 -8.26 -4.86 11.72
CA LEU A 228 -7.65 -3.57 12.06
C LEU A 228 -7.90 -3.28 13.54
N VAL A 229 -6.90 -3.50 14.36
CA VAL A 229 -6.98 -3.37 15.83
C VAL A 229 -6.68 -1.93 16.24
N LYS A 230 -7.53 -1.35 17.10
CA LYS A 230 -7.34 0.00 17.65
C LYS A 230 -6.21 0.03 18.68
N GLY A 231 -5.50 1.14 18.71
CA GLY A 231 -4.44 1.42 19.67
C GLY A 231 -3.14 0.67 19.39
N LEU A 232 -2.11 1.04 20.10
CA LEU A 232 -0.83 0.34 20.09
C LEU A 232 -0.85 -0.83 21.06
N PRO A 233 -0.01 -1.88 20.84
CA PRO A 233 0.16 -2.93 21.82
C PRO A 233 0.59 -2.34 23.15
N SER A 234 0.02 -2.84 24.25
CA SER A 234 0.57 -2.54 25.58
C SER A 234 2.02 -3.02 25.61
N LEU A 235 2.93 -2.15 26.05
CA LEU A 235 4.27 -2.61 26.38
C LEU A 235 4.09 -3.67 27.48
N LEU A 236 4.31 -4.94 27.12
CA LEU A 236 4.41 -5.98 28.15
C LEU A 236 5.53 -5.56 29.08
N LYS A 237 5.16 -5.30 30.35
CA LYS A 237 6.10 -5.06 31.45
C LYS A 237 6.88 -6.32 31.75
#